data_1c756b30b314e434244c93914c04513b
#
_entry.id   1c756b30b314e434244c93914c04513b
#
_cell.length_a   1.000
_cell.length_b   1.000
_cell.length_c   1.000
_cell.angle_alpha   90.00
_cell.angle_beta   90.00
_cell.angle_gamma   90.00
#
_symmetry.space_group_name_H-M   'P 1'
#
loop_
_entity.id
_entity.type
_entity.pdbx_description
1 polymer ?
#
loop_
_entity_poly.entity_id
_entity_poly.type
_entity_poly.pdbx_seq_one_letter_code
_entity_poly.pdbx_strand_id
1 'polypeptide(L)'
;AALNQMARQGGPGGFGIAAQIDGVTIGTGALAETPERRQVRIGGVAHAASALAEYLSVIWLTPAMDRLFMDSAGDRRRFLDRLTLALEPGHAVHSTRYEAAMRARNKLLGDKDRAWDEAWLGALEAQMAEHGAAIHTARTELVTQLGDALVGQAEGPFARPQLALSDWEGAERPLEQALHEGRRRDAAAGRTLAGPHRSDLLVTHQAKGQAAALCSTGEQKALLISIMLAHAALVGAERGKPLVLLLDEVAAHLDPARRLALFERLAATGSQIWMTGTEA
;
A
#
# COMPACT_ATOMS: atom_id res chain seq x y z
N ALA A 1 -1.66 -14.71 3.98
CA ALA A 1 -1.15 -16.07 4.19
C ALA A 1 0.32 -16.14 3.78
N ALA A 2 1.14 -16.95 4.48
CA ALA A 2 2.50 -17.22 4.05
C ALA A 2 2.48 -18.09 2.77
N LEU A 3 3.49 -17.97 1.91
CA LEU A 3 3.51 -18.68 0.61
C LEU A 3 3.37 -20.21 0.77
N ASN A 4 4.01 -20.78 1.80
CA ASN A 4 3.93 -22.20 2.11
C ASN A 4 2.51 -22.68 2.49
N GLN A 5 1.66 -21.79 2.98
CA GLN A 5 0.25 -22.08 3.31
C GLN A 5 -0.68 -22.13 2.08
N MET A 6 -0.20 -21.68 0.92
CA MET A 6 -0.95 -21.73 -0.34
C MET A 6 -0.84 -23.11 -1.02
N ALA A 7 0.12 -23.93 -0.61
CA ALA A 7 0.26 -25.29 -1.10
C ALA A 7 -0.89 -26.18 -0.58
N ARG A 8 -1.30 -27.16 -1.42
CA ARG A 8 -2.32 -28.16 -1.05
C ARG A 8 -1.85 -28.95 0.18
N GLN A 9 -2.70 -29.02 1.19
CA GLN A 9 -2.44 -29.89 2.36
C GLN A 9 -2.33 -31.36 1.93
N GLY A 10 -1.29 -32.05 2.42
CA GLY A 10 -1.01 -33.44 2.05
C GLY A 10 -0.49 -33.64 0.62
N GLY A 11 -0.19 -32.54 -0.09
CA GLY A 11 0.43 -32.58 -1.42
C GLY A 11 1.96 -32.63 -1.34
N PRO A 12 2.66 -32.66 -2.51
CA PRO A 12 4.12 -32.74 -2.59
C PRO A 12 4.83 -31.43 -2.14
N GLY A 13 4.10 -30.42 -1.72
CA GLY A 13 4.59 -29.08 -1.45
C GLY A 13 4.63 -28.20 -2.72
N GLY A 14 4.82 -26.90 -2.50
CA GLY A 14 4.79 -25.92 -3.57
C GLY A 14 3.39 -25.70 -4.17
N PHE A 15 3.25 -24.68 -4.99
CA PHE A 15 2.06 -24.40 -5.78
C PHE A 15 2.40 -23.59 -7.03
N GLY A 16 1.53 -23.66 -8.04
CA GLY A 16 1.65 -22.85 -9.25
C GLY A 16 0.27 -22.37 -9.69
N ILE A 17 0.19 -21.12 -10.10
CA ILE A 17 -0.98 -20.50 -10.70
C ILE A 17 -0.56 -19.94 -12.04
N ALA A 18 -1.34 -20.18 -13.10
CA ALA A 18 -1.15 -19.57 -14.40
C ALA A 18 -2.44 -18.85 -14.82
N ALA A 19 -2.29 -17.68 -15.41
CA ALA A 19 -3.38 -16.89 -15.96
C ALA A 19 -2.96 -16.28 -17.30
N GLN A 20 -3.94 -15.91 -18.10
CA GLN A 20 -3.72 -15.13 -19.32
C GLN A 20 -4.36 -13.76 -19.13
N ILE A 21 -3.57 -12.71 -19.27
CA ILE A 21 -4.00 -11.31 -19.11
C ILE A 21 -3.58 -10.56 -20.37
N ASP A 22 -4.54 -10.00 -21.09
CA ASP A 22 -4.32 -9.28 -22.35
C ASP A 22 -3.41 -10.04 -23.34
N GLY A 23 -3.63 -11.37 -23.46
CA GLY A 23 -2.84 -12.23 -24.35
C GLY A 23 -1.47 -12.65 -23.80
N VAL A 24 -1.06 -12.13 -22.63
CA VAL A 24 0.23 -12.49 -21.99
C VAL A 24 0.01 -13.59 -20.95
N THR A 25 0.77 -14.67 -21.04
CA THR A 25 0.74 -15.73 -20.01
C THR A 25 1.57 -15.33 -18.80
N ILE A 26 0.94 -15.28 -17.65
CA ILE A 26 1.55 -14.94 -16.36
C ILE A 26 1.46 -16.16 -15.44
N GLY A 27 2.60 -16.56 -14.88
CA GLY A 27 2.69 -17.62 -13.88
C GLY A 27 3.24 -17.10 -12.57
N THR A 28 2.71 -17.55 -11.45
CA THR A 28 3.29 -17.30 -10.12
C THR A 28 3.15 -18.52 -9.24
N GLY A 29 4.10 -18.73 -8.33
CA GLY A 29 4.09 -19.87 -7.44
C GLY A 29 5.28 -19.92 -6.51
N ALA A 30 5.42 -21.04 -5.83
CA ALA A 30 6.60 -21.40 -5.03
C ALA A 30 6.91 -22.88 -5.25
N LEU A 31 8.20 -23.23 -5.34
CA LEU A 31 8.64 -24.61 -5.43
C LEU A 31 8.61 -25.30 -4.05
N ALA A 32 8.47 -26.62 -4.04
CA ALA A 32 8.52 -27.41 -2.81
C ALA A 32 9.83 -27.24 -2.06
N GLU A 33 10.95 -27.14 -2.77
CA GLU A 33 12.30 -26.98 -2.24
C GLU A 33 12.57 -25.56 -1.70
N THR A 34 11.78 -24.58 -2.14
CA THR A 34 11.92 -23.17 -1.74
C THR A 34 10.54 -22.55 -1.49
N PRO A 35 9.77 -23.06 -0.51
CA PRO A 35 8.36 -22.71 -0.32
C PRO A 35 8.15 -21.25 0.10
N GLU A 36 9.17 -20.59 0.63
CA GLU A 36 9.15 -19.18 1.03
C GLU A 36 9.52 -18.21 -0.11
N ARG A 37 9.98 -18.74 -1.26
CA ARG A 37 10.43 -17.93 -2.38
C ARG A 37 9.39 -17.90 -3.50
N ARG A 38 8.75 -16.75 -3.68
CA ARG A 38 7.84 -16.54 -4.81
C ARG A 38 8.62 -16.51 -6.13
N GLN A 39 8.14 -17.27 -7.09
CA GLN A 39 8.58 -17.21 -8.49
C GLN A 39 7.49 -16.55 -9.32
N VAL A 40 7.90 -15.72 -10.27
CA VAL A 40 7.00 -15.10 -11.25
C VAL A 40 7.60 -15.31 -12.65
N ARG A 41 6.75 -15.68 -13.59
CA ARG A 41 7.09 -15.77 -15.02
C ARG A 41 6.07 -14.98 -15.83
N ILE A 42 6.55 -14.18 -16.75
CA ILE A 42 5.75 -13.37 -17.67
C ILE A 42 6.21 -13.72 -19.08
N GLY A 43 5.31 -14.20 -19.93
CA GLY A 43 5.67 -14.71 -21.25
C GLY A 43 6.72 -15.84 -21.22
N GLY A 44 6.76 -16.63 -20.14
CA GLY A 44 7.75 -17.69 -19.92
C GLY A 44 9.08 -17.23 -19.29
N VAL A 45 9.35 -15.92 -19.22
CA VAL A 45 10.59 -15.34 -18.66
C VAL A 45 10.43 -15.08 -17.16
N ALA A 46 11.49 -15.31 -16.37
CA ALA A 46 11.49 -15.03 -14.94
C ALA A 46 11.57 -13.52 -14.66
N HIS A 47 10.72 -13.04 -13.77
CA HIS A 47 10.63 -11.63 -13.36
C HIS A 47 10.55 -11.48 -11.83
N ALA A 48 10.83 -10.28 -11.34
CA ALA A 48 10.54 -9.92 -9.97
C ALA A 48 9.02 -9.88 -9.72
N ALA A 49 8.58 -10.16 -8.48
CA ALA A 49 7.16 -10.15 -8.14
C ALA A 49 6.49 -8.78 -8.37
N SER A 50 7.24 -7.70 -8.24
CA SER A 50 6.77 -6.33 -8.51
C SER A 50 6.32 -6.11 -9.96
N ALA A 51 6.88 -6.85 -10.92
CA ALA A 51 6.49 -6.74 -12.33
C ALA A 51 5.01 -7.13 -12.58
N LEU A 52 4.39 -7.90 -11.69
CA LEU A 52 2.96 -8.23 -11.80
C LEU A 52 2.07 -6.99 -11.78
N ALA A 53 2.45 -5.93 -11.07
CA ALA A 53 1.69 -4.69 -10.99
C ALA A 53 1.61 -3.93 -12.34
N GLU A 54 2.47 -4.24 -13.30
CA GLU A 54 2.40 -3.70 -14.66
C GLU A 54 1.24 -4.29 -15.47
N TYR A 55 0.79 -5.50 -15.15
CA TYR A 55 -0.23 -6.24 -15.88
C TYR A 55 -1.58 -6.27 -15.19
N LEU A 56 -1.62 -6.26 -13.85
CA LEU A 56 -2.84 -6.43 -13.08
C LEU A 56 -2.78 -5.57 -11.83
N SER A 57 -3.81 -4.79 -11.60
CA SER A 57 -4.03 -4.11 -10.32
C SER A 57 -4.97 -4.95 -9.46
N VAL A 58 -4.55 -5.27 -8.23
CA VAL A 58 -5.36 -6.01 -7.26
C VAL A 58 -5.50 -5.18 -6.00
N ILE A 59 -6.73 -4.90 -5.63
CA ILE A 59 -7.08 -4.15 -4.42
C ILE A 59 -7.92 -5.05 -3.55
N TRP A 60 -7.67 -5.05 -2.25
CA TRP A 60 -8.44 -5.89 -1.33
C TRP A 60 -8.78 -5.19 -0.03
N LEU A 61 -9.93 -5.55 0.50
CA LEU A 61 -10.35 -5.25 1.86
C LEU A 61 -10.63 -6.55 2.62
N THR A 62 -10.16 -6.60 3.86
CA THR A 62 -10.41 -7.70 4.78
C THR A 62 -10.93 -7.15 6.11
N PRO A 63 -11.60 -7.96 6.95
CA PRO A 63 -12.10 -7.52 8.25
C PRO A 63 -11.02 -6.94 9.17
N ALA A 64 -9.78 -7.42 9.06
CA ALA A 64 -8.65 -6.87 9.82
C ALA A 64 -8.42 -5.37 9.52
N MET A 65 -8.80 -4.89 8.35
CA MET A 65 -8.62 -3.49 7.94
C MET A 65 -9.72 -2.56 8.48
N ASP A 66 -10.79 -3.07 9.05
CA ASP A 66 -11.82 -2.27 9.70
C ASP A 66 -11.25 -1.42 10.86
N ARG A 67 -10.09 -1.83 11.40
CA ARG A 67 -9.37 -1.11 12.45
C ARG A 67 -8.24 -0.22 11.96
N LEU A 68 -8.06 -0.08 10.64
CA LEU A 68 -6.93 0.61 10.02
C LEU A 68 -6.64 1.99 10.62
N PHE A 69 -7.66 2.76 10.91
CA PHE A 69 -7.49 4.12 11.44
C PHE A 69 -7.07 4.14 12.91
N MET A 70 -7.34 3.07 13.66
CA MET A 70 -6.92 2.89 15.06
C MET A 70 -5.55 2.21 15.16
N ASP A 71 -5.13 1.51 14.12
CA ASP A 71 -3.86 0.79 14.08
C ASP A 71 -2.67 1.76 13.96
N SER A 72 -1.46 1.20 13.84
CA SER A 72 -0.24 2.00 13.79
C SER A 72 -0.14 2.83 12.49
N ALA A 73 0.63 3.92 12.54
CA ALA A 73 1.02 4.66 11.33
C ALA A 73 1.69 3.76 10.28
N GLY A 74 2.37 2.69 10.70
CA GLY A 74 2.95 1.68 9.81
C GLY A 74 1.89 0.93 9.01
N ASP A 75 0.74 0.61 9.61
CA ASP A 75 -0.38 -0.05 8.93
C ASP A 75 -1.02 0.88 7.91
N ARG A 76 -1.25 2.14 8.29
CA ARG A 76 -1.78 3.15 7.38
C ARG A 76 -0.85 3.43 6.21
N ARG A 77 0.49 3.45 6.42
CA ARG A 77 1.47 3.55 5.32
C ARG A 77 1.40 2.35 4.39
N ARG A 78 1.36 1.11 4.92
CA ARG A 78 1.21 -0.09 4.10
C ARG A 78 -0.07 -0.08 3.27
N PHE A 79 -1.15 0.45 3.82
CA PHE A 79 -2.39 0.66 3.09
C PHE A 79 -2.20 1.67 1.96
N LEU A 80 -1.63 2.85 2.27
CA LEU A 80 -1.34 3.91 1.30
C LEU A 80 -0.42 3.41 0.18
N ASP A 81 0.69 2.72 0.52
CA ASP A 81 1.63 2.17 -0.46
C ASP A 81 0.99 1.16 -1.41
N ARG A 82 0.05 0.36 -0.91
CA ARG A 82 -0.71 -0.56 -1.73
C ARG A 82 -1.63 0.15 -2.71
N LEU A 83 -2.29 1.22 -2.27
CA LEU A 83 -3.10 2.05 -3.16
C LEU A 83 -2.21 2.75 -4.21
N THR A 84 -1.07 3.30 -3.78
CA THR A 84 -0.09 3.94 -4.68
C THR A 84 0.40 2.95 -5.74
N LEU A 85 0.73 1.72 -5.35
CA LEU A 85 1.22 0.69 -6.27
C LEU A 85 0.23 0.35 -7.39
N ALA A 86 -1.06 0.44 -7.12
CA ALA A 86 -2.09 0.14 -8.12
C ALA A 86 -2.12 1.19 -9.26
N LEU A 87 -1.74 2.42 -8.98
CA LEU A 87 -1.62 3.51 -9.96
C LEU A 87 -0.20 3.62 -10.51
N GLU A 88 0.80 3.53 -9.64
CA GLU A 88 2.21 3.73 -9.95
C GLU A 88 3.02 2.44 -9.67
N PRO A 89 3.17 1.53 -10.66
CA PRO A 89 3.90 0.27 -10.47
C PRO A 89 5.36 0.45 -10.06
N GLY A 90 5.99 1.57 -10.44
CA GLY A 90 7.35 1.93 -10.06
C GLY A 90 7.54 2.10 -8.55
N HIS A 91 6.48 2.40 -7.83
CA HIS A 91 6.49 2.61 -6.38
C HIS A 91 7.11 1.43 -5.60
N ALA A 92 6.86 0.18 -6.03
CA ALA A 92 7.45 -1.00 -5.37
C ALA A 92 8.98 -1.04 -5.48
N VAL A 93 9.54 -0.60 -6.60
CA VAL A 93 10.99 -0.55 -6.82
C VAL A 93 11.62 0.50 -5.91
N HIS A 94 11.04 1.70 -5.87
CA HIS A 94 11.51 2.78 -5.01
C HIS A 94 11.41 2.40 -3.53
N SER A 95 10.30 1.82 -3.09
CA SER A 95 10.12 1.33 -1.71
C SER A 95 11.17 0.28 -1.32
N THR A 96 11.41 -0.70 -2.19
CA THR A 96 12.39 -1.76 -1.93
C THR A 96 13.81 -1.21 -1.80
N ARG A 97 14.22 -0.32 -2.70
CA ARG A 97 15.56 0.29 -2.70
C ARG A 97 15.75 1.22 -1.50
N TYR A 98 14.75 2.04 -1.20
CA TYR A 98 14.74 2.91 -0.03
C TYR A 98 14.93 2.12 1.27
N GLU A 99 14.13 1.06 1.46
CA GLU A 99 14.23 0.21 2.65
C GLU A 99 15.57 -0.52 2.74
N ALA A 100 16.13 -0.98 1.62
CA ALA A 100 17.44 -1.63 1.60
C ALA A 100 18.54 -0.66 2.01
N ALA A 101 18.57 0.56 1.45
CA ALA A 101 19.53 1.60 1.80
C ALA A 101 19.38 2.02 3.28
N MET A 102 18.13 2.19 3.76
CA MET A 102 17.86 2.53 5.17
C MET A 102 18.34 1.44 6.13
N ARG A 103 18.10 0.15 5.84
CA ARG A 103 18.60 -0.95 6.66
C ARG A 103 20.13 -0.99 6.69
N ALA A 104 20.79 -0.80 5.54
CA ALA A 104 22.25 -0.75 5.46
C ALA A 104 22.82 0.44 6.24
N ARG A 105 22.21 1.64 6.11
CA ARG A 105 22.58 2.82 6.87
C ARG A 105 22.42 2.61 8.37
N ASN A 106 21.29 2.09 8.83
CA ASN A 106 21.06 1.82 10.24
C ASN A 106 22.05 0.81 10.82
N LYS A 107 22.44 -0.21 10.03
CA LYS A 107 23.47 -1.18 10.43
C LYS A 107 24.84 -0.50 10.62
N LEU A 108 25.24 0.37 9.70
CA LEU A 108 26.51 1.10 9.80
C LEU A 108 26.53 2.06 10.99
N LEU A 109 25.45 2.80 11.21
CA LEU A 109 25.33 3.74 12.34
C LEU A 109 25.27 3.02 13.69
N GLY A 110 24.76 1.78 13.72
CA GLY A 110 24.69 0.96 14.93
C GLY A 110 25.99 0.25 15.31
N ASP A 111 27.00 0.23 14.44
CA ASP A 111 28.30 -0.38 14.72
C ASP A 111 29.13 0.56 15.61
N LYS A 112 29.20 0.22 16.90
CA LYS A 112 29.91 1.03 17.91
C LYS A 112 31.42 0.76 17.97
N ASP A 113 31.87 -0.32 17.34
CA ASP A 113 33.25 -0.78 17.42
C ASP A 113 34.12 -0.23 16.28
N ARG A 114 33.49 0.43 15.30
CA ARG A 114 34.17 0.98 14.13
C ARG A 114 33.84 2.47 13.91
N ALA A 115 34.80 3.20 13.44
CA ALA A 115 34.54 4.53 12.90
C ALA A 115 33.61 4.42 11.68
N TRP A 116 32.70 5.35 11.55
CA TRP A 116 31.79 5.37 10.41
C TRP A 116 32.54 5.58 9.09
N ASP A 117 32.19 4.79 8.09
CA ASP A 117 32.60 5.02 6.72
C ASP A 117 31.74 6.14 6.13
N GLU A 118 32.28 7.35 6.15
CA GLU A 118 31.60 8.58 5.72
C GLU A 118 31.19 8.52 4.25
N ALA A 119 32.02 7.94 3.37
CA ALA A 119 31.71 7.81 1.95
C ALA A 119 30.56 6.83 1.70
N TRP A 120 30.57 5.70 2.41
CA TRP A 120 29.49 4.71 2.28
C TRP A 120 28.17 5.22 2.86
N LEU A 121 28.20 5.90 4.01
CA LEU A 121 27.01 6.54 4.57
C LEU A 121 26.45 7.58 3.60
N GLY A 122 27.30 8.45 3.01
CA GLY A 122 26.87 9.43 2.02
C GLY A 122 26.20 8.80 0.80
N ALA A 123 26.75 7.70 0.27
CA ALA A 123 26.16 6.99 -0.85
C ALA A 123 24.77 6.38 -0.51
N LEU A 124 24.61 5.82 0.70
CA LEU A 124 23.33 5.29 1.16
C LEU A 124 22.29 6.40 1.39
N GLU A 125 22.72 7.54 1.92
CA GLU A 125 21.86 8.72 2.14
C GLU A 125 21.38 9.33 0.83
N ALA A 126 22.26 9.41 -0.19
CA ALA A 126 21.87 9.83 -1.54
C ALA A 126 20.84 8.87 -2.17
N GLN A 127 21.01 7.54 -2.04
CA GLN A 127 20.02 6.56 -2.48
C GLN A 127 18.69 6.71 -1.73
N MET A 128 18.76 6.93 -0.40
CA MET A 128 17.55 7.16 0.39
C MET A 128 16.85 8.46 -0.03
N ALA A 129 17.59 9.51 -0.36
CA ALA A 129 17.02 10.78 -0.81
C ALA A 129 16.33 10.62 -2.17
N GLU A 130 16.98 9.99 -3.15
CA GLU A 130 16.41 9.72 -4.48
C GLU A 130 15.10 8.92 -4.39
N HIS A 131 15.16 7.76 -3.76
CA HIS A 131 14.01 6.87 -3.70
C HIS A 131 12.96 7.36 -2.71
N GLY A 132 13.37 8.04 -1.66
CA GLY A 132 12.48 8.67 -0.69
C GLY A 132 11.66 9.81 -1.29
N ALA A 133 12.26 10.64 -2.14
CA ALA A 133 11.56 11.68 -2.88
C ALA A 133 10.48 11.07 -3.81
N ALA A 134 10.83 10.03 -4.57
CA ALA A 134 9.88 9.34 -5.44
C ALA A 134 8.70 8.75 -4.66
N ILE A 135 8.94 8.10 -3.51
CA ILE A 135 7.89 7.59 -2.63
C ILE A 135 6.98 8.71 -2.14
N HIS A 136 7.57 9.81 -1.67
CA HIS A 136 6.81 10.94 -1.13
C HIS A 136 5.93 11.58 -2.21
N THR A 137 6.49 11.85 -3.40
CA THR A 137 5.76 12.39 -4.54
C THR A 137 4.57 11.51 -4.92
N ALA A 138 4.79 10.21 -5.14
CA ALA A 138 3.74 9.28 -5.52
C ALA A 138 2.61 9.18 -4.48
N ARG A 139 2.94 9.21 -3.19
CA ARG A 139 1.92 9.24 -2.11
C ARG A 139 1.14 10.56 -2.08
N THR A 140 1.82 11.70 -2.28
CA THR A 140 1.20 13.01 -2.29
C THR A 140 0.24 13.15 -3.47
N GLU A 141 0.67 12.73 -4.65
CA GLU A 141 -0.16 12.71 -5.86
C GLU A 141 -1.40 11.82 -5.66
N LEU A 142 -1.24 10.61 -5.15
CA LEU A 142 -2.37 9.74 -4.86
C LEU A 142 -3.35 10.38 -3.85
N VAL A 143 -2.86 10.94 -2.75
CA VAL A 143 -3.73 11.57 -1.73
C VAL A 143 -4.49 12.75 -2.33
N THR A 144 -3.86 13.54 -3.21
CA THR A 144 -4.52 14.65 -3.94
C THR A 144 -5.59 14.11 -4.88
N GLN A 145 -5.25 13.17 -5.76
CA GLN A 145 -6.19 12.58 -6.72
C GLN A 145 -7.39 11.91 -6.02
N LEU A 146 -7.14 11.18 -4.93
CA LEU A 146 -8.20 10.59 -4.12
C LEU A 146 -9.07 11.67 -3.45
N GLY A 147 -8.46 12.73 -2.97
CA GLY A 147 -9.19 13.88 -2.39
C GLY A 147 -10.15 14.48 -3.40
N ASP A 148 -9.68 14.74 -4.61
CA ASP A 148 -10.49 15.29 -5.71
C ASP A 148 -11.61 14.33 -6.12
N ALA A 149 -11.31 13.05 -6.25
CA ALA A 149 -12.29 12.01 -6.57
C ALA A 149 -13.39 11.90 -5.50
N LEU A 150 -13.02 12.01 -4.21
CA LEU A 150 -13.96 11.97 -3.08
C LEU A 150 -14.85 13.21 -3.02
N VAL A 151 -14.33 14.39 -3.36
CA VAL A 151 -15.13 15.63 -3.47
C VAL A 151 -16.13 15.52 -4.61
N GLY A 152 -15.74 14.97 -5.75
CA GLY A 152 -16.58 14.81 -6.94
C GLY A 152 -17.65 13.71 -6.81
N GLN A 153 -17.61 12.85 -5.77
CA GLN A 153 -18.62 11.81 -5.58
C GLN A 153 -19.99 12.39 -5.23
N ALA A 154 -21.04 11.83 -5.83
CA ALA A 154 -22.41 12.13 -5.43
C ALA A 154 -22.65 11.84 -3.94
N GLU A 155 -23.57 12.60 -3.32
CA GLU A 155 -24.02 12.29 -1.97
C GLU A 155 -24.59 10.89 -1.89
N GLY A 156 -24.36 10.24 -0.74
CA GLY A 156 -24.77 8.86 -0.55
C GLY A 156 -24.63 8.42 0.90
N PRO A 157 -24.98 7.18 1.23
CA PRO A 157 -25.04 6.71 2.61
C PRO A 157 -23.64 6.48 3.23
N PHE A 158 -22.57 6.61 2.45
CA PHE A 158 -21.21 6.48 2.97
C PHE A 158 -20.65 7.83 3.41
N ALA A 159 -19.97 7.82 4.54
CA ALA A 159 -19.26 9.00 5.03
C ALA A 159 -18.17 9.42 4.04
N ARG A 160 -18.03 10.73 3.84
CA ARG A 160 -16.98 11.29 2.98
C ARG A 160 -15.71 11.52 3.81
N PRO A 161 -14.59 10.86 3.48
CA PRO A 161 -13.30 11.13 4.09
C PRO A 161 -12.64 12.36 3.48
N GLN A 162 -11.94 13.13 4.30
CA GLN A 162 -10.92 14.07 3.89
C GLN A 162 -9.56 13.44 4.17
N LEU A 163 -8.66 13.46 3.19
CA LEU A 163 -7.36 12.81 3.24
C LEU A 163 -6.25 13.86 3.30
N ALA A 164 -5.22 13.58 4.08
CA ALA A 164 -3.99 14.35 4.08
C ALA A 164 -2.80 13.43 4.34
N LEU A 165 -1.65 13.74 3.76
CA LEU A 165 -0.38 13.12 4.08
C LEU A 165 0.32 13.97 5.14
N SER A 166 0.61 13.40 6.31
CA SER A 166 1.46 14.02 7.30
C SER A 166 2.92 13.72 6.98
N ASP A 167 3.72 14.74 6.91
CA ASP A 167 5.15 14.61 6.70
C ASP A 167 5.91 14.22 7.98
N TRP A 168 7.19 13.92 7.82
CA TRP A 168 8.11 13.72 8.93
C TRP A 168 8.69 15.06 9.40
N GLU A 169 9.18 15.10 10.61
CA GLU A 169 9.84 16.27 11.17
C GLU A 169 11.06 16.68 10.34
N GLY A 170 11.07 17.92 9.86
CA GLY A 170 12.14 18.46 9.01
C GLY A 170 12.00 18.14 7.53
N ALA A 171 10.80 17.78 7.07
CA ALA A 171 10.51 17.48 5.65
C ALA A 171 10.68 18.70 4.72
N GLU A 172 10.72 19.90 5.28
CA GLU A 172 11.00 21.14 4.55
C GLU A 172 12.46 21.23 4.05
N ARG A 173 13.36 20.38 4.55
CA ARG A 173 14.76 20.31 4.13
C ARG A 173 15.00 19.15 3.18
N PRO A 174 16.02 19.22 2.30
CA PRO A 174 16.42 18.08 1.48
C PRO A 174 16.70 16.85 2.35
N LEU A 175 16.13 15.71 1.99
CA LEU A 175 16.22 14.49 2.81
C LEU A 175 17.68 14.05 3.02
N GLU A 176 18.53 14.18 2.01
CA GLU A 176 19.95 13.84 2.11
C GLU A 176 20.64 14.66 3.22
N GLN A 177 20.38 15.97 3.26
CA GLN A 177 20.91 16.86 4.30
C GLN A 177 20.38 16.45 5.68
N ALA A 178 19.07 16.19 5.80
CA ALA A 178 18.46 15.78 7.07
C ALA A 178 19.06 14.45 7.58
N LEU A 179 19.36 13.51 6.69
CA LEU A 179 19.99 12.24 7.03
C LEU A 179 21.44 12.42 7.47
N HIS A 180 22.21 13.24 6.74
CA HIS A 180 23.61 13.54 7.07
C HIS A 180 23.73 14.19 8.45
N GLU A 181 22.99 15.26 8.69
CA GLU A 181 22.98 15.98 9.97
C GLU A 181 22.42 15.13 11.12
N GLY A 182 21.50 14.20 10.80
CA GLY A 182 20.81 13.33 11.77
C GLY A 182 21.62 12.12 12.24
N ARG A 183 22.77 11.78 11.67
CA ARG A 183 23.51 10.52 11.92
C ARG A 183 23.68 10.18 13.40
N ARG A 184 24.13 11.16 14.23
CA ARG A 184 24.33 10.93 15.67
C ARG A 184 23.02 10.64 16.40
N ARG A 185 21.96 11.37 16.06
CA ARG A 185 20.62 11.19 16.62
C ARG A 185 20.03 9.83 16.22
N ASP A 186 20.19 9.44 14.97
CA ASP A 186 19.73 8.17 14.43
C ASP A 186 20.49 6.98 15.06
N ALA A 187 21.82 7.10 15.22
CA ALA A 187 22.64 6.12 15.91
C ALA A 187 22.20 5.93 17.37
N ALA A 188 21.95 7.03 18.09
CA ALA A 188 21.46 6.99 19.47
C ALA A 188 20.06 6.36 19.56
N ALA A 189 19.17 6.59 18.57
CA ALA A 189 17.83 6.02 18.50
C ALA A 189 17.81 4.57 17.98
N GLY A 190 18.91 4.07 17.42
CA GLY A 190 19.01 2.77 16.76
C GLY A 190 18.20 2.68 15.45
N ARG A 191 17.79 3.80 14.90
CA ARG A 191 16.94 3.86 13.68
C ARG A 191 16.98 5.23 13.03
N THR A 192 16.73 5.29 11.73
CA THR A 192 16.52 6.53 10.99
C THR A 192 15.23 7.22 11.42
N LEU A 193 15.29 8.54 11.65
CA LEU A 193 14.18 9.36 12.15
C LEU A 193 13.59 10.29 11.11
N ALA A 194 14.27 10.55 9.99
CA ALA A 194 13.82 11.40 8.90
C ALA A 194 13.53 10.60 7.63
N GLY A 195 12.45 10.93 6.92
CA GLY A 195 12.11 10.34 5.63
C GLY A 195 10.70 9.77 5.54
N PRO A 196 10.26 9.33 4.34
CA PRO A 196 8.87 8.94 4.05
C PRO A 196 8.37 7.71 4.85
N HIS A 197 9.26 6.92 5.45
CA HIS A 197 8.89 5.87 6.39
C HIS A 197 8.34 6.40 7.73
N ARG A 198 8.37 7.72 7.94
CA ARG A 198 7.81 8.41 9.12
C ARG A 198 6.54 9.19 8.81
N SER A 199 6.20 9.41 7.54
CA SER A 199 4.94 10.04 7.14
C SER A 199 3.73 9.21 7.57
N ASP A 200 2.53 9.80 7.57
CA ASP A 200 1.30 9.11 7.94
C ASP A 200 0.13 9.55 7.08
N LEU A 201 -0.80 8.64 6.79
CA LEU A 201 -2.08 8.95 6.16
C LEU A 201 -3.07 9.40 7.22
N LEU A 202 -3.42 10.67 7.20
CA LEU A 202 -4.45 11.24 8.05
C LEU A 202 -5.80 11.19 7.34
N VAL A 203 -6.80 10.67 8.04
CA VAL A 203 -8.17 10.57 7.54
C VAL A 203 -9.12 11.25 8.53
N THR A 204 -9.92 12.19 8.02
CA THR A 204 -10.91 12.94 8.79
C THR A 204 -12.30 12.68 8.21
N HIS A 205 -13.29 12.47 9.08
CA HIS A 205 -14.70 12.43 8.70
C HIS A 205 -15.16 13.84 8.36
N GLN A 206 -15.36 14.18 7.08
CA GLN A 206 -15.58 15.54 6.61
C GLN A 206 -16.73 16.26 7.35
N ALA A 207 -17.92 15.65 7.42
CA ALA A 207 -19.09 16.26 8.02
C ALA A 207 -18.97 16.51 9.53
N LYS A 208 -18.10 15.76 10.23
CA LYS A 208 -17.89 15.89 11.68
C LYS A 208 -16.64 16.68 12.04
N GLY A 209 -15.72 16.91 11.08
CA GLY A 209 -14.40 17.48 11.35
C GLY A 209 -13.57 16.63 12.34
N GLN A 210 -13.87 15.33 12.46
CA GLN A 210 -13.30 14.44 13.45
C GLN A 210 -12.36 13.42 12.81
N ALA A 211 -11.20 13.18 13.43
CA ALA A 211 -10.28 12.15 12.98
C ALA A 211 -10.98 10.78 12.92
N ALA A 212 -10.74 10.02 11.85
CA ALA A 212 -11.38 8.72 11.63
C ALA A 212 -11.16 7.74 12.79
N ALA A 213 -10.00 7.78 13.44
CA ALA A 213 -9.69 6.95 14.60
C ALA A 213 -10.65 7.17 15.81
N LEU A 214 -11.30 8.34 15.88
CA LEU A 214 -12.24 8.70 16.95
C LEU A 214 -13.71 8.46 16.54
N CYS A 215 -13.97 8.05 15.31
CA CYS A 215 -15.30 7.72 14.84
C CYS A 215 -15.74 6.32 15.30
N SER A 216 -17.03 6.03 15.26
CA SER A 216 -17.55 4.69 15.54
C SER A 216 -17.02 3.68 14.50
N THR A 217 -17.01 2.40 14.86
CA THR A 217 -16.55 1.33 13.97
C THR A 217 -17.30 1.29 12.63
N GLY A 218 -18.62 1.51 12.64
CA GLY A 218 -19.43 1.60 11.44
C GLY A 218 -19.07 2.81 10.55
N GLU A 219 -18.72 3.95 11.15
CA GLU A 219 -18.23 5.12 10.41
C GLU A 219 -16.83 4.90 9.87
N GLN A 220 -15.94 4.29 10.64
CA GLN A 220 -14.60 3.92 10.16
C GLN A 220 -14.70 3.00 8.93
N LYS A 221 -15.55 1.97 8.99
CA LYS A 221 -15.82 1.08 7.85
C LYS A 221 -16.39 1.84 6.66
N ALA A 222 -17.33 2.76 6.86
CA ALA A 222 -17.90 3.58 5.80
C ALA A 222 -16.84 4.49 5.15
N LEU A 223 -15.95 5.12 5.92
CA LEU A 223 -14.84 5.91 5.41
C LEU A 223 -13.86 5.05 4.60
N LEU A 224 -13.52 3.86 5.08
CA LEU A 224 -12.63 2.93 4.39
C LEU A 224 -13.22 2.47 3.05
N ILE A 225 -14.50 2.12 3.03
CA ILE A 225 -15.23 1.75 1.80
C ILE A 225 -15.24 2.93 0.82
N SER A 226 -15.48 4.16 1.28
CA SER A 226 -15.46 5.35 0.43
C SER A 226 -14.10 5.56 -0.23
N ILE A 227 -13.00 5.40 0.51
CA ILE A 227 -11.64 5.49 -0.04
C ILE A 227 -11.42 4.40 -1.11
N MET A 228 -11.84 3.17 -0.81
CA MET A 228 -11.64 2.06 -1.74
C MET A 228 -12.43 2.21 -3.03
N LEU A 229 -13.68 2.68 -2.95
CA LEU A 229 -14.52 2.91 -4.13
C LEU A 229 -13.98 4.07 -4.99
N ALA A 230 -13.53 5.17 -4.34
CA ALA A 230 -12.88 6.28 -5.04
C ALA A 230 -11.61 5.82 -5.75
N HIS A 231 -10.79 5.04 -5.05
CA HIS A 231 -9.54 4.51 -5.61
C HIS A 231 -9.80 3.53 -6.76
N ALA A 232 -10.79 2.65 -6.64
CA ALA A 232 -11.15 1.72 -7.72
C ALA A 232 -11.59 2.46 -8.99
N ALA A 233 -12.40 3.50 -8.83
CA ALA A 233 -12.82 4.35 -9.94
C ALA A 233 -11.62 5.08 -10.58
N LEU A 234 -10.70 5.60 -9.77
CA LEU A 234 -9.49 6.27 -10.24
C LEU A 234 -8.59 5.33 -11.04
N VAL A 235 -8.31 4.13 -10.52
CA VAL A 235 -7.49 3.12 -11.23
C VAL A 235 -8.15 2.71 -12.55
N GLY A 236 -9.46 2.51 -12.56
CA GLY A 236 -10.22 2.18 -13.77
C GLY A 236 -10.13 3.27 -14.84
N ALA A 237 -10.19 4.54 -14.43
CA ALA A 237 -10.11 5.67 -15.36
C ALA A 237 -8.70 5.89 -15.93
N GLU A 238 -7.66 5.77 -15.09
CA GLU A 238 -6.30 6.15 -15.51
C GLU A 238 -5.54 5.02 -16.20
N ARG A 239 -5.71 3.77 -15.76
CA ARG A 239 -4.85 2.70 -16.25
C ARG A 239 -5.38 1.92 -17.43
N GLY A 240 -6.70 1.95 -17.69
CA GLY A 240 -7.30 1.13 -18.75
C GLY A 240 -6.97 -0.37 -18.65
N LYS A 241 -6.45 -0.83 -17.50
CA LYS A 241 -6.01 -2.20 -17.22
C LYS A 241 -7.02 -2.92 -16.32
N PRO A 242 -7.05 -4.26 -16.38
CA PRO A 242 -7.94 -5.03 -15.51
C PRO A 242 -7.67 -4.71 -14.04
N LEU A 243 -8.73 -4.34 -13.32
CA LEU A 243 -8.73 -4.16 -11.89
C LEU A 243 -9.51 -5.30 -11.24
N VAL A 244 -8.89 -5.97 -10.28
CA VAL A 244 -9.53 -7.00 -9.47
C VAL A 244 -9.73 -6.49 -8.05
N LEU A 245 -10.97 -6.51 -7.58
CA LEU A 245 -11.35 -6.18 -6.22
C LEU A 245 -11.64 -7.46 -5.43
N LEU A 246 -10.93 -7.68 -4.33
CA LEU A 246 -11.16 -8.80 -3.42
C LEU A 246 -11.73 -8.23 -2.12
N LEU A 247 -12.98 -8.49 -1.85
CA LEU A 247 -13.75 -7.90 -0.77
C LEU A 247 -14.23 -8.99 0.20
N ASP A 248 -13.54 -9.10 1.33
CA ASP A 248 -13.83 -10.13 2.32
C ASP A 248 -14.73 -9.55 3.42
N GLU A 249 -15.96 -10.08 3.53
CA GLU A 249 -17.00 -9.66 4.50
C GLU A 249 -17.30 -8.15 4.50
N VAL A 250 -17.06 -7.44 3.39
CA VAL A 250 -17.23 -5.99 3.33
C VAL A 250 -18.66 -5.56 3.54
N ALA A 251 -19.63 -6.35 3.03
CA ALA A 251 -21.07 -6.09 3.20
C ALA A 251 -21.60 -6.45 4.59
N ALA A 252 -20.83 -7.17 5.42
CA ALA A 252 -21.21 -7.52 6.77
C ALA A 252 -21.43 -6.26 7.62
N HIS A 253 -22.53 -6.25 8.38
CA HIS A 253 -22.93 -5.14 9.27
C HIS A 253 -23.28 -3.82 8.55
N LEU A 254 -23.40 -3.81 7.21
CA LEU A 254 -23.97 -2.67 6.52
C LEU A 254 -25.50 -2.74 6.57
N ASP A 255 -26.14 -1.60 6.81
CA ASP A 255 -27.58 -1.47 6.65
C ASP A 255 -27.98 -1.66 5.17
N PRO A 256 -29.26 -1.97 4.88
CA PRO A 256 -29.71 -2.26 3.52
C PRO A 256 -29.42 -1.14 2.50
N ALA A 257 -29.51 0.12 2.92
CA ALA A 257 -29.26 1.27 2.03
C ALA A 257 -27.77 1.35 1.66
N ARG A 258 -26.87 1.17 2.63
CA ARG A 258 -25.42 1.13 2.37
C ARG A 258 -25.02 -0.09 1.55
N ARG A 259 -25.65 -1.25 1.79
CA ARG A 259 -25.39 -2.47 1.01
C ARG A 259 -25.76 -2.26 -0.46
N LEU A 260 -26.95 -1.72 -0.74
CA LEU A 260 -27.38 -1.42 -2.10
C LEU A 260 -26.42 -0.43 -2.79
N ALA A 261 -26.10 0.67 -2.13
CA ALA A 261 -25.18 1.68 -2.66
C ALA A 261 -23.77 1.13 -2.89
N LEU A 262 -23.30 0.18 -2.07
CA LEU A 262 -22.04 -0.52 -2.30
C LEU A 262 -22.07 -1.28 -3.61
N PHE A 263 -23.10 -2.11 -3.84
CA PHE A 263 -23.20 -2.91 -5.05
C PHE A 263 -23.34 -2.05 -6.30
N GLU A 264 -24.16 -1.00 -6.27
CA GLU A 264 -24.31 -0.07 -7.38
C GLU A 264 -22.98 0.61 -7.74
N ARG A 265 -22.24 1.10 -6.76
CA ARG A 265 -20.93 1.74 -6.98
C ARG A 265 -19.88 0.75 -7.47
N LEU A 266 -19.86 -0.46 -6.93
CA LEU A 266 -18.95 -1.51 -7.41
C LEU A 266 -19.25 -1.88 -8.87
N ALA A 267 -20.50 -2.07 -9.24
CA ALA A 267 -20.90 -2.37 -10.61
C ALA A 267 -20.46 -1.27 -11.60
N ALA A 268 -20.51 -0.01 -11.16
CA ALA A 268 -20.08 1.13 -11.98
C ALA A 268 -18.56 1.20 -12.22
N THR A 269 -17.73 0.48 -11.46
CA THR A 269 -16.26 0.50 -11.65
C THR A 269 -15.78 -0.28 -12.88
N GLY A 270 -16.62 -1.16 -13.45
CA GLY A 270 -16.22 -2.08 -14.54
C GLY A 270 -15.15 -3.10 -14.14
N SER A 271 -14.87 -3.25 -12.85
CA SER A 271 -13.83 -4.12 -12.30
C SER A 271 -14.33 -5.57 -12.15
N GLN A 272 -13.41 -6.52 -12.12
CA GLN A 272 -13.72 -7.87 -11.68
C GLN A 272 -13.76 -7.91 -10.15
N ILE A 273 -14.93 -8.27 -9.58
CA ILE A 273 -15.16 -8.21 -8.15
C ILE A 273 -15.40 -9.61 -7.58
N TRP A 274 -14.62 -9.94 -6.55
CA TRP A 274 -14.79 -11.15 -5.75
C TRP A 274 -15.18 -10.74 -4.34
N MET A 275 -16.35 -11.19 -3.92
CA MET A 275 -16.86 -10.87 -2.57
C MET A 275 -17.14 -12.16 -1.82
N THR A 276 -16.81 -12.17 -0.52
CA THR A 276 -17.28 -13.15 0.44
C THR A 276 -18.32 -12.52 1.36
N GLY A 277 -19.21 -13.32 1.90
CA GLY A 277 -20.22 -12.88 2.87
C GLY A 277 -20.92 -14.08 3.51
N THR A 278 -21.57 -13.86 4.64
CA THR A 278 -22.34 -14.86 5.38
C THR A 278 -23.81 -14.91 4.97
N GLU A 279 -24.28 -13.94 4.19
CA GLU A 279 -25.65 -13.84 3.67
C GLU A 279 -25.60 -13.86 2.14
N ALA A 280 -26.51 -14.62 1.54
CA ALA A 280 -26.70 -14.70 0.09
C ALA A 280 -27.49 -13.49 -0.44
#